data_103f10166fe62ddcf9dc4b54f566c9bd
#
_entry.id   103f10166fe62ddcf9dc4b54f566c9bd
#
_cell.length_a   1.000
_cell.length_b   1.000
_cell.length_c   1.000
_cell.angle_alpha   90.00
_cell.angle_beta   90.00
_cell.angle_gamma   90.00
#
_symmetry.space_group_name_H-M   'P 1'
#
loop_
_entity.id
_entity.type
_entity.pdbx_description
1 polymer ?
#
loop_
_entity_poly.entity_id
_entity_poly.type
_entity_poly.pdbx_seq_one_letter_code
_entity_poly.pdbx_strand_id
1 'polypeptide(L)'
;MMHYTPYQSRYFAEQLLLRRTGGSDGLVQALTNAKVDLNPHQIDAAMFALQSPLSNGVLLADEVGLGKTIEAGILIAQCWAEYRRKIILVVPASLRTQWMAELDEKFFIKSMILEGKNF
;
A
#
# COMPACT_ATOMS: atom_id res chain seq x y z
N MET A 1 16.31 25.00 -27.38
CA MET A 1 15.43 25.15 -26.23
C MET A 1 14.15 24.38 -26.52
N MET A 2 13.89 23.29 -25.80
CA MET A 2 12.65 22.52 -26.00
C MET A 2 11.48 23.31 -25.43
N HIS A 3 10.56 23.72 -26.27
CA HIS A 3 9.32 24.35 -25.85
C HIS A 3 8.30 23.24 -25.54
N TYR A 4 8.01 23.03 -24.29
CA TYR A 4 6.93 22.15 -23.88
C TYR A 4 5.58 22.86 -24.04
N THR A 5 4.58 22.14 -24.52
CA THR A 5 3.21 22.64 -24.50
C THR A 5 2.71 22.79 -23.06
N PRO A 6 1.72 23.64 -22.76
CA PRO A 6 1.15 23.77 -21.41
C PRO A 6 0.67 22.43 -20.83
N TYR A 7 0.19 21.54 -21.69
CA TYR A 7 -0.24 20.20 -21.31
C TYR A 7 0.95 19.31 -20.89
N GLN A 8 2.03 19.31 -21.66
CA GLN A 8 3.24 18.58 -21.33
C GLN A 8 3.90 19.12 -20.06
N SER A 9 3.93 20.44 -19.87
CA SER A 9 4.46 21.06 -18.65
C SER A 9 3.66 20.63 -17.42
N ARG A 10 2.32 20.56 -17.53
CA ARG A 10 1.47 20.10 -16.46
C ARG A 10 1.69 18.62 -16.15
N TYR A 11 1.80 17.79 -17.18
CA TYR A 11 2.09 16.36 -17.03
C TYR A 11 3.43 16.11 -16.33
N PHE A 12 4.49 16.82 -16.74
CA PHE A 12 5.79 16.70 -16.08
C PHE A 12 5.80 17.27 -14.68
N ALA A 13 5.07 18.35 -14.42
CA ALA A 13 4.92 18.89 -13.07
C ALA A 13 4.20 17.90 -12.14
N GLU A 14 3.15 17.25 -12.60
CA GLU A 14 2.45 16.20 -11.84
C GLU A 14 3.35 14.98 -11.61
N GLN A 15 4.12 14.55 -12.61
CA GLN A 15 5.10 13.47 -12.45
C GLN A 15 6.21 13.81 -11.44
N LEU A 16 6.69 15.06 -11.44
CA LEU A 16 7.69 15.52 -10.48
C LEU A 16 7.11 15.64 -9.07
N LEU A 17 5.85 16.04 -8.94
CA LEU A 17 5.14 16.07 -7.66
C LEU A 17 4.92 14.66 -7.11
N LEU A 18 4.52 13.72 -7.94
CA LEU A 18 4.40 12.31 -7.57
C LEU A 18 5.72 11.70 -7.13
N ARG A 19 6.83 12.07 -7.78
CA ARG A 19 8.19 11.69 -7.34
C ARG A 19 8.59 12.35 -6.02
N ARG A 20 8.24 13.61 -5.79
CA ARG A 20 8.54 14.34 -4.54
C ARG A 20 7.67 13.93 -3.37
N THR A 21 6.46 13.47 -3.59
CA THR A 21 5.55 12.96 -2.56
C THR A 21 5.81 11.51 -2.16
N GLY A 22 6.92 10.92 -2.60
CA GLY A 22 7.42 9.66 -2.03
C GLY A 22 6.76 8.40 -2.55
N GLY A 23 6.09 8.45 -3.69
CA GLY A 23 5.36 7.28 -4.20
C GLY A 23 6.24 6.06 -4.47
N SER A 24 7.45 6.23 -5.02
CA SER A 24 8.37 5.11 -5.25
C SER A 24 9.39 4.92 -4.14
N ASP A 25 9.95 5.99 -3.60
CA ASP A 25 11.00 5.90 -2.58
C ASP A 25 10.45 5.43 -1.24
N GLY A 26 9.24 5.86 -0.88
CA GLY A 26 8.55 5.39 0.32
C GLY A 26 8.17 3.92 0.21
N LEU A 27 7.70 3.47 -0.96
CA LEU A 27 7.39 2.06 -1.22
C LEU A 27 8.65 1.20 -1.14
N VAL A 28 9.74 1.61 -1.76
CA VAL A 28 11.03 0.92 -1.70
C VAL A 28 11.50 0.80 -0.25
N GLN A 29 11.37 1.85 0.55
CA GLN A 29 11.77 1.82 1.96
C GLN A 29 10.85 0.93 2.80
N ALA A 30 9.54 0.94 2.57
CA ALA A 30 8.59 0.04 3.22
C ALA A 30 8.85 -1.43 2.87
N LEU A 31 9.21 -1.71 1.60
CA LEU A 31 9.55 -3.05 1.11
C LEU A 31 10.91 -3.54 1.62
N THR A 32 11.89 -2.66 1.78
CA THR A 32 13.22 -3.01 2.30
C THR A 32 13.16 -3.52 3.73
N ASN A 33 12.19 -3.04 4.50
CA ASN A 33 12.00 -3.45 5.89
C ASN A 33 11.11 -4.69 6.03
N ALA A 34 10.38 -5.09 4.99
CA ALA A 34 9.49 -6.24 5.03
C ALA A 34 10.25 -7.55 4.87
N LYS A 35 9.96 -8.55 5.71
CA LYS A 35 10.46 -9.93 5.58
C LYS A 35 9.56 -10.74 4.64
N VAL A 36 9.52 -10.35 3.37
CA VAL A 36 8.64 -11.00 2.39
C VAL A 36 9.38 -11.22 1.08
N ASP A 37 9.29 -12.42 0.54
CA ASP A 37 9.64 -12.69 -0.85
C ASP A 37 8.53 -12.09 -1.74
N LEU A 38 8.82 -10.93 -2.30
CA LEU A 38 7.85 -10.18 -3.09
C LEU A 38 7.88 -10.64 -4.54
N ASN A 39 6.72 -11.04 -5.03
CA ASN A 39 6.56 -11.30 -6.45
C ASN A 39 6.29 -10.00 -7.22
N PRO A 40 6.79 -9.88 -8.47
CA PRO A 40 6.60 -8.66 -9.26
C PRO A 40 5.14 -8.23 -9.38
N HIS A 41 4.20 -9.17 -9.56
CA HIS A 41 2.78 -8.85 -9.69
C HIS A 41 2.17 -8.22 -8.41
N GLN A 42 2.67 -8.59 -7.22
CA GLN A 42 2.21 -8.01 -5.95
C GLN A 42 2.67 -6.56 -5.81
N ILE A 43 3.87 -6.26 -6.29
CA ILE A 43 4.41 -4.89 -6.34
C ILE A 43 3.59 -4.06 -7.34
N ASP A 44 3.32 -4.60 -8.52
CA ASP A 44 2.53 -3.92 -9.55
C ASP A 44 1.11 -3.62 -9.07
N ALA A 45 0.46 -4.56 -8.40
CA ALA A 45 -0.87 -4.38 -7.79
C ALA A 45 -0.87 -3.28 -6.72
N ALA A 46 0.14 -3.26 -5.85
CA ALA A 46 0.29 -2.24 -4.83
C ALA A 46 0.58 -0.86 -5.45
N MET A 47 1.45 -0.80 -6.46
CA MET A 47 1.74 0.44 -7.20
C MET A 47 0.51 0.98 -7.90
N PHE A 48 -0.28 0.12 -8.55
CA PHE A 48 -1.55 0.50 -9.15
C PHE A 48 -2.51 1.11 -8.12
N ALA A 49 -2.63 0.48 -6.96
CA ALA A 49 -3.49 0.95 -5.88
C ALA A 49 -3.07 2.32 -5.32
N LEU A 50 -1.76 2.57 -5.22
CA LEU A 50 -1.20 3.83 -4.73
C LEU A 50 -1.27 4.96 -5.75
N GLN A 51 -1.16 4.64 -7.03
CA GLN A 51 -1.09 5.62 -8.12
C GLN A 51 -2.45 5.97 -8.72
N SER A 52 -3.53 5.27 -8.35
CA SER A 52 -4.86 5.51 -8.92
C SER A 52 -5.46 6.83 -8.40
N PRO A 53 -5.37 7.93 -9.16
CA PRO A 53 -5.82 9.24 -8.69
C PRO A 53 -7.35 9.42 -8.81
N LEU A 54 -8.02 8.49 -9.47
CA LEU A 54 -9.42 8.64 -9.88
C LEU A 54 -10.41 7.88 -8.99
N SER A 55 -9.94 7.04 -8.08
CA SER A 55 -10.81 6.26 -7.22
C SER A 55 -10.52 6.50 -5.74
N ASN A 56 -11.57 6.62 -4.95
CA ASN A 56 -11.47 6.62 -3.50
C ASN A 56 -11.15 5.24 -2.91
N GLY A 57 -10.75 4.29 -3.75
CA GLY A 57 -10.41 2.94 -3.38
C GLY A 57 -9.95 2.10 -4.57
N VAL A 58 -9.49 0.88 -4.29
CA VAL A 58 -9.00 -0.08 -5.28
C VAL A 58 -9.59 -1.46 -4.99
N LEU A 59 -9.90 -2.21 -6.04
CA LEU A 59 -10.28 -3.61 -5.97
C LEU A 59 -9.11 -4.46 -6.42
N LEU A 60 -8.56 -5.29 -5.52
CA LEU A 60 -7.55 -6.30 -5.83
C LEU A 60 -8.25 -7.62 -6.13
N ALA A 61 -8.32 -7.99 -7.40
CA ALA A 61 -9.12 -9.12 -7.90
C ALA A 61 -8.28 -10.28 -8.44
N ASP A 62 -7.09 -10.49 -7.87
CA ASP A 62 -6.22 -11.59 -8.24
C ASP A 62 -6.77 -12.96 -7.84
N GLU A 63 -6.26 -14.01 -8.46
CA GLU A 63 -6.64 -15.39 -8.16
C GLU A 63 -6.38 -15.77 -6.70
N VAL A 64 -7.16 -16.73 -6.22
CA VAL A 64 -7.01 -17.26 -4.86
C VAL A 64 -5.61 -17.88 -4.70
N GLY A 65 -4.91 -17.51 -3.63
CA GLY A 65 -3.57 -18.04 -3.32
C GLY A 65 -2.39 -17.21 -3.83
N LEU A 66 -2.60 -16.14 -4.62
CA LEU A 66 -1.52 -15.27 -5.11
C LEU A 66 -1.03 -14.23 -4.10
N GLY A 67 -1.49 -14.28 -2.86
CA GLY A 67 -0.95 -13.45 -1.80
C GLY A 67 -1.59 -12.09 -1.63
N LYS A 68 -2.92 -11.99 -1.74
CA LYS A 68 -3.67 -10.74 -1.49
C LYS A 68 -3.38 -10.09 -0.15
N THR A 69 -3.09 -10.89 0.88
CA THR A 69 -2.66 -10.41 2.19
C THR A 69 -1.34 -9.64 2.10
N ILE A 70 -0.43 -10.08 1.22
CA ILE A 70 0.84 -9.40 0.98
C ILE A 70 0.61 -8.07 0.26
N GLU A 71 -0.21 -8.04 -0.79
CA GLU A 71 -0.55 -6.82 -1.52
C GLU A 71 -1.18 -5.77 -0.59
N ALA A 72 -2.16 -6.18 0.20
CA ALA A 72 -2.77 -5.30 1.19
C ALA A 72 -1.78 -4.90 2.29
N GLY A 73 -0.90 -5.79 2.72
CA GLY A 73 0.18 -5.51 3.67
C GLY A 73 1.16 -4.46 3.17
N ILE A 74 1.53 -4.51 1.89
CA ILE A 74 2.37 -3.49 1.23
C ILE A 74 1.68 -2.12 1.27
N LEU A 75 0.38 -2.06 0.95
CA LEU A 75 -0.41 -0.83 1.01
C LEU A 75 -0.48 -0.26 2.42
N ILE A 76 -0.72 -1.10 3.40
CA ILE A 76 -0.75 -0.72 4.83
C ILE A 76 0.62 -0.21 5.27
N ALA A 77 1.71 -0.90 4.90
CA ALA A 77 3.07 -0.50 5.22
C ALA A 77 3.43 0.86 4.61
N GLN A 78 3.01 1.11 3.36
CA GLN A 78 3.18 2.40 2.70
C GLN A 78 2.40 3.50 3.42
N CYS A 79 1.12 3.29 3.72
CA CYS A 79 0.34 4.24 4.49
C CYS A 79 0.98 4.54 5.85
N TRP A 80 1.51 3.51 6.50
CA TRP A 80 2.20 3.66 7.77
C TRP A 80 3.48 4.49 7.65
N ALA A 81 4.28 4.26 6.61
CA ALA A 81 5.49 5.04 6.30
C ALA A 81 5.17 6.52 5.99
N GLU A 82 4.02 6.79 5.38
CA GLU A 82 3.51 8.14 5.10
C GLU A 82 2.83 8.81 6.31
N TYR A 83 2.99 8.25 7.51
CA TYR A 83 2.35 8.75 8.76
C TYR A 83 0.82 8.71 8.76
N ARG A 84 0.18 7.97 7.87
CA ARG A 84 -1.25 7.69 7.88
C ARG A 84 -1.52 6.57 8.88
N ARG A 85 -1.60 6.88 10.16
CA ARG A 85 -1.67 5.92 11.26
C ARG A 85 -3.08 5.44 11.62
N LYS A 86 -4.11 6.08 11.07
CA LYS A 86 -5.51 5.70 11.32
C LYS A 86 -5.96 4.73 10.23
N ILE A 87 -5.64 3.46 10.42
CA ILE A 87 -5.93 2.37 9.47
C ILE A 87 -6.87 1.38 10.15
N ILE A 88 -7.96 1.06 9.48
CA ILE A 88 -8.92 0.04 9.94
C ILE A 88 -8.92 -1.08 8.91
N LEU A 89 -8.74 -2.30 9.40
CA LEU A 89 -8.80 -3.52 8.60
C LEU A 89 -10.08 -4.29 8.97
N VAL A 90 -10.94 -4.51 7.97
CA VAL A 90 -12.18 -5.25 8.14
C VAL A 90 -12.02 -6.62 7.49
N VAL A 91 -12.01 -7.66 8.32
CA VAL A 91 -11.81 -9.05 7.89
C VAL A 91 -12.81 -9.99 8.58
N PRO A 92 -13.08 -11.18 8.01
CA PRO A 92 -13.84 -12.21 8.69
C PRO A 92 -13.25 -12.55 10.07
N ALA A 93 -14.12 -12.88 11.02
CA ALA A 93 -13.71 -13.16 12.40
C ALA A 93 -12.64 -14.26 12.50
N SER A 94 -12.72 -15.28 11.65
CA SER A 94 -11.75 -16.39 11.58
C SER A 94 -10.35 -15.98 11.12
N LEU A 95 -10.21 -14.86 10.41
CA LEU A 95 -8.94 -14.40 9.84
C LEU A 95 -8.28 -13.30 10.68
N ARG A 96 -8.93 -12.77 11.71
CA ARG A 96 -8.40 -11.65 12.49
C ARG A 96 -7.03 -11.91 13.10
N THR A 97 -6.89 -13.05 13.75
CA THR A 97 -5.63 -13.46 14.39
C THR A 97 -4.51 -13.69 13.36
N GLN A 98 -4.86 -14.30 12.22
CA GLN A 98 -3.91 -14.51 11.12
C GLN A 98 -3.42 -13.18 10.55
N TRP A 99 -4.31 -12.24 10.27
CA TRP A 99 -3.95 -10.92 9.77
C TRP A 99 -3.06 -10.14 10.75
N MET A 100 -3.37 -10.21 12.03
CA MET A 100 -2.57 -9.58 13.08
C MET A 100 -1.15 -10.15 13.10
N ALA A 101 -1.02 -11.49 13.05
CA ALA A 101 0.27 -12.16 13.02
C ALA A 101 1.07 -11.82 11.75
N GLU A 102 0.44 -11.87 10.57
CA GLU A 102 1.11 -11.58 9.30
C GLU A 102 1.58 -10.13 9.20
N LEU A 103 0.81 -9.16 9.70
CA LEU A 103 1.23 -7.76 9.73
C LEU A 103 2.43 -7.54 10.67
N ASP A 104 2.45 -8.18 11.82
CA ASP A 104 3.57 -8.07 12.77
C ASP A 104 4.83 -8.78 12.25
N GLU A 105 4.70 -10.02 11.79
CA GLU A 105 5.84 -10.85 11.37
C GLU A 105 6.48 -10.38 10.06
N LYS A 106 5.66 -9.98 9.08
CA LYS A 106 6.11 -9.66 7.73
C LYS A 106 6.39 -8.18 7.53
N PHE A 107 5.61 -7.31 8.15
CA PHE A 107 5.68 -5.86 7.94
C PHE A 107 6.06 -5.08 9.20
N PHE A 108 6.25 -5.74 10.34
CA PHE A 108 6.55 -5.11 11.63
C PHE A 108 5.51 -4.07 12.07
N ILE A 109 4.26 -4.26 11.65
CA ILE A 109 3.15 -3.39 11.99
C ILE A 109 2.30 -4.04 13.07
N LYS A 110 2.36 -3.48 14.27
CA LYS A 110 1.52 -3.92 15.37
C LYS A 110 0.09 -3.44 15.19
N SER A 111 -0.84 -4.37 15.27
CA SER A 111 -2.26 -4.11 15.16
C SER A 111 -3.01 -4.63 16.41
N MET A 112 -4.23 -4.16 16.58
CA MET A 112 -5.09 -4.56 17.70
C MET A 112 -6.44 -5.02 17.16
N ILE A 113 -6.94 -6.15 17.68
CA ILE A 113 -8.27 -6.62 17.34
C ILE A 113 -9.28 -5.80 18.15
N LEU A 114 -10.19 -5.12 17.46
CA LEU A 114 -11.29 -4.40 18.09
C LEU A 114 -12.49 -5.35 18.25
N GLU A 115 -12.89 -5.57 19.47
CA GLU A 115 -14.08 -6.33 19.85
C GLU A 115 -14.98 -5.45 20.71
N GLY A 116 -16.30 -5.76 20.75
CA GLY A 116 -17.27 -4.95 21.48
C GLY A 116 -16.99 -4.78 23.00
N LYS A 117 -16.02 -5.52 23.54
CA LYS A 117 -15.55 -5.38 24.93
C LYS A 117 -14.38 -4.38 25.08
N ASN A 118 -13.76 -3.95 23.97
CA ASN A 118 -12.59 -3.10 23.94
C ASN A 118 -12.89 -1.71 23.34
N PHE A 119 -14.16 -1.40 23.16
CA PHE A 119 -14.63 -0.09 22.73
C PHE A 119 -14.89 0.81 23.94
#